data_2e14b387ce4594ded60f2d21566c2548
#
_entry.id   2e14b387ce4594ded60f2d21566c2548
#
_cell.length_a   1.000
_cell.length_b   1.000
_cell.length_c   1.000
_cell.angle_alpha   90.00
_cell.angle_beta   90.00
_cell.angle_gamma   90.00
#
_symmetry.space_group_name_H-M   'P 1'
#
loop_
_entity.id
_entity.type
_entity.pdbx_description
1 polymer ?
#
loop_
_entity_poly.entity_id
_entity_poly.type
_entity_poly.pdbx_seq_one_letter_code
_entity_poly.pdbx_strand_id
1 'polypeptide(L)'
;DIREEFGNFVIDNFVDEYLAGRTPNPCVLCNTHIKWEALLKRADMMDCEFIATGHYAQLRKENGRSVISKGLDANKDQSYVLWGVSQECLSRTMFPVGMFHKPAIKQMARDMGYVELANKAESYEICFVPDNDYRGFLKRNVEGLEQKVDGGNFVDLEGKVLGKHHGYPFYTIGQRKGLGVAFGKPMFVVEIHPETNTVVLGEEKDLDRNGMWVGKLNMQKYETLPGAVNALTKVRYKHEGESSIITQIEDRIKVEFMAPVSAIAPGQSAVFYEGKDVIGGGIIFSNFNIAPKDSVTKELVHV
;
A
#
# COMPACT_ATOMS: atom_id res chain seq x y z
N ASP A 1 -10.48 -24.15 -8.61
CA ASP A 1 -10.06 -23.85 -7.24
C ASP A 1 -8.78 -23.00 -7.31
N ILE A 2 -8.68 -21.98 -6.49
CA ILE A 2 -7.54 -21.03 -6.44
C ILE A 2 -7.04 -20.86 -5.01
N ARG A 3 -7.38 -21.80 -4.12
CA ARG A 3 -7.00 -21.70 -2.70
C ARG A 3 -5.50 -21.83 -2.50
N GLU A 4 -4.85 -22.68 -3.29
CA GLU A 4 -3.42 -22.89 -3.21
C GLU A 4 -2.66 -21.62 -3.63
N GLU A 5 -3.00 -21.07 -4.79
CA GLU A 5 -2.38 -19.82 -5.28
C GLU A 5 -2.63 -18.66 -4.31
N PHE A 6 -3.85 -18.59 -3.73
CA PHE A 6 -4.18 -17.56 -2.74
C PHE A 6 -3.36 -17.74 -1.45
N GLY A 7 -3.17 -18.97 -1.00
CA GLY A 7 -2.28 -19.31 0.11
C GLY A 7 -0.87 -18.77 -0.13
N ASN A 8 -0.25 -19.24 -1.19
CA ASN A 8 1.16 -18.96 -1.50
C ASN A 8 1.45 -17.48 -1.76
N PHE A 9 0.60 -16.81 -2.54
CA PHE A 9 0.88 -15.41 -2.94
C PHE A 9 0.38 -14.37 -1.94
N VAL A 10 -0.71 -14.66 -1.22
CA VAL A 10 -1.38 -13.64 -0.41
C VAL A 10 -1.20 -13.89 1.08
N ILE A 11 -1.50 -15.12 1.54
CA ILE A 11 -1.44 -15.44 2.98
C ILE A 11 0.00 -15.56 3.44
N ASP A 12 0.84 -16.32 2.73
CA ASP A 12 2.23 -16.52 3.12
C ASP A 12 3.00 -15.20 3.11
N ASN A 13 2.81 -14.38 2.06
CA ASN A 13 3.39 -13.04 2.04
C ASN A 13 2.92 -12.16 3.20
N PHE A 14 1.63 -12.24 3.56
CA PHE A 14 1.09 -11.48 4.68
C PHE A 14 1.77 -11.86 6.00
N VAL A 15 1.97 -13.13 6.23
CA VAL A 15 2.69 -13.66 7.41
C VAL A 15 4.16 -13.24 7.38
N ASP A 16 4.85 -13.48 6.27
CA ASP A 16 6.28 -13.20 6.12
C ASP A 16 6.62 -11.72 6.30
N GLU A 17 5.80 -10.82 5.77
CA GLU A 17 6.00 -9.38 5.93
C GLU A 17 5.88 -8.96 7.41
N TYR A 18 4.87 -9.45 8.14
CA TYR A 18 4.77 -9.16 9.57
C TYR A 18 5.91 -9.77 10.39
N LEU A 19 6.35 -10.99 10.07
CA LEU A 19 7.51 -11.60 10.70
C LEU A 19 8.82 -10.87 10.39
N ALA A 20 8.87 -10.18 9.27
CA ALA A 20 9.99 -9.30 8.93
C ALA A 20 9.83 -7.86 9.48
N GLY A 21 8.86 -7.61 10.36
CA GLY A 21 8.61 -6.28 10.95
C GLY A 21 8.07 -5.24 9.97
N ARG A 22 7.56 -5.68 8.82
CA ARG A 22 6.99 -4.83 7.77
C ARG A 22 5.47 -4.91 7.74
N THR A 23 4.84 -3.99 7.05
CA THR A 23 3.38 -3.94 6.94
C THR A 23 2.93 -4.36 5.53
N PRO A 24 2.32 -5.53 5.34
CA PRO A 24 1.92 -6.04 4.03
C PRO A 24 0.79 -5.26 3.37
N ASN A 25 0.66 -5.41 2.05
CA ASN A 25 -0.50 -4.97 1.29
C ASN A 25 -1.11 -6.14 0.49
N PRO A 26 -1.87 -7.02 1.15
CA PRO A 26 -2.39 -8.24 0.53
C PRO A 26 -3.35 -7.98 -0.63
N CYS A 27 -4.05 -6.84 -0.63
CA CYS A 27 -4.99 -6.50 -1.71
C CYS A 27 -4.30 -6.29 -3.06
N VAL A 28 -3.08 -5.73 -3.06
CA VAL A 28 -2.31 -5.57 -4.30
C VAL A 28 -1.91 -6.94 -4.84
N LEU A 29 -1.37 -7.81 -4.01
CA LEU A 29 -0.96 -9.16 -4.42
C LEU A 29 -2.15 -10.00 -4.90
N CYS A 30 -3.29 -9.92 -4.18
CA CYS A 30 -4.52 -10.57 -4.61
C CYS A 30 -4.99 -10.07 -5.99
N ASN A 31 -4.91 -8.77 -6.24
CA ASN A 31 -5.23 -8.25 -7.57
C ASN A 31 -4.23 -8.76 -8.60
N THR A 32 -2.94 -8.63 -8.38
CA THR A 32 -1.89 -9.03 -9.33
C THR A 32 -1.98 -10.51 -9.68
N HIS A 33 -1.87 -11.40 -8.69
CA HIS A 33 -1.68 -12.83 -8.93
C HIS A 33 -3.00 -13.61 -9.04
N ILE A 34 -4.01 -13.25 -8.25
CA ILE A 34 -5.24 -14.02 -8.18
C ILE A 34 -6.31 -13.51 -9.15
N LYS A 35 -6.64 -12.19 -9.06
CA LYS A 35 -7.74 -11.63 -9.88
C LYS A 35 -7.31 -11.32 -11.32
N TRP A 36 -6.02 -11.31 -11.62
CA TRP A 36 -5.55 -11.10 -12.99
C TRP A 36 -4.81 -12.30 -13.53
N GLU A 37 -3.63 -12.64 -13.02
CA GLU A 37 -2.85 -13.73 -13.62
C GLU A 37 -3.58 -15.08 -13.61
N ALA A 38 -4.15 -15.49 -12.45
CA ALA A 38 -4.87 -16.76 -12.37
C ALA A 38 -6.19 -16.72 -13.15
N LEU A 39 -6.92 -15.59 -13.14
CA LEU A 39 -8.18 -15.47 -13.88
C LEU A 39 -7.95 -15.38 -15.38
N LEU A 40 -6.88 -14.71 -15.84
CA LEU A 40 -6.54 -14.63 -17.25
C LEU A 40 -6.23 -15.99 -17.85
N LYS A 41 -5.47 -16.84 -17.13
CA LYS A 41 -5.25 -18.24 -17.52
C LYS A 41 -6.56 -19.01 -17.71
N ARG A 42 -7.56 -18.75 -16.86
CA ARG A 42 -8.88 -19.37 -17.01
C ARG A 42 -9.69 -18.78 -18.18
N ALA A 43 -9.57 -17.48 -18.40
CA ALA A 43 -10.18 -16.82 -19.56
C ALA A 43 -9.67 -17.45 -20.88
N ASP A 44 -8.35 -17.73 -20.97
CA ASP A 44 -7.75 -18.40 -22.12
C ASP A 44 -8.33 -19.82 -22.33
N MET A 45 -8.49 -20.60 -21.26
CA MET A 45 -9.08 -21.93 -21.32
C MET A 45 -10.57 -21.92 -21.76
N MET A 46 -11.23 -20.78 -21.64
CA MET A 46 -12.65 -20.58 -21.98
C MET A 46 -12.86 -19.78 -23.25
N ASP A 47 -11.79 -19.53 -24.02
CA ASP A 47 -11.81 -18.67 -25.23
C ASP A 47 -12.38 -17.26 -24.95
N CYS A 48 -12.17 -16.71 -23.77
CA CYS A 48 -12.57 -15.36 -23.43
C CYS A 48 -11.45 -14.37 -23.76
N GLU A 49 -11.75 -13.39 -24.59
CA GLU A 49 -10.77 -12.36 -24.98
C GLU A 49 -10.45 -11.39 -23.84
N PHE A 50 -11.45 -11.06 -23.01
CA PHE A 50 -11.33 -10.08 -21.94
C PHE A 50 -11.77 -10.62 -20.60
N ILE A 51 -11.22 -10.02 -19.54
CA ILE A 51 -11.74 -10.13 -18.18
C ILE A 51 -12.37 -8.79 -17.78
N ALA A 52 -13.53 -8.82 -17.12
CA ALA A 52 -14.20 -7.63 -16.62
C ALA A 52 -14.28 -7.69 -15.09
N THR A 53 -13.97 -6.59 -14.43
CA THR A 53 -14.02 -6.51 -12.96
C THR A 53 -14.78 -5.26 -12.51
N GLY A 54 -15.40 -5.36 -11.32
CA GLY A 54 -16.13 -4.26 -10.70
C GLY A 54 -15.26 -3.22 -9.99
N HIS A 55 -13.97 -3.10 -10.34
CA HIS A 55 -13.12 -2.07 -9.75
C HIS A 55 -13.47 -0.68 -10.25
N TYR A 56 -13.51 0.28 -9.35
CA TYR A 56 -13.69 1.69 -9.64
C TYR A 56 -12.35 2.29 -10.09
N ALA A 57 -11.98 2.02 -11.32
CA ALA A 57 -10.82 2.56 -12.00
C ALA A 57 -11.17 2.73 -13.48
N GLN A 58 -10.40 3.50 -14.22
CA GLN A 58 -10.55 3.65 -15.66
C GLN A 58 -9.30 3.08 -16.34
N LEU A 59 -9.46 2.65 -17.59
CA LEU A 59 -8.38 2.12 -18.40
C LEU A 59 -8.43 2.78 -19.78
N ARG A 60 -7.29 3.22 -20.26
CA ARG A 60 -7.13 3.76 -21.60
C ARG A 60 -5.83 3.30 -22.24
N LYS A 61 -5.73 3.43 -23.54
CA LYS A 61 -4.49 3.16 -24.27
C LYS A 61 -3.79 4.48 -24.60
N GLU A 62 -2.50 4.56 -24.31
CA GLU A 62 -1.65 5.70 -24.62
C GLU A 62 -0.26 5.19 -25.00
N ASN A 63 0.27 5.63 -26.15
CA ASN A 63 1.59 5.25 -26.66
C ASN A 63 1.83 3.72 -26.68
N GLY A 64 0.82 2.94 -27.04
CA GLY A 64 0.88 1.47 -27.08
C GLY A 64 0.77 0.78 -25.70
N ARG A 65 0.65 1.51 -24.60
CA ARG A 65 0.52 0.98 -23.25
C ARG A 65 -0.91 1.13 -22.73
N SER A 66 -1.29 0.22 -21.86
CA SER A 66 -2.53 0.30 -21.09
C SER A 66 -2.25 1.08 -19.79
N VAL A 67 -2.96 2.19 -19.60
CA VAL A 67 -2.77 3.11 -18.48
C VAL A 67 -4.01 3.11 -17.59
N ILE A 68 -3.84 2.77 -16.32
CA ILE A 68 -4.89 2.90 -15.31
C ILE A 68 -5.01 4.36 -14.90
N SER A 69 -6.25 4.84 -14.80
CA SER A 69 -6.57 6.15 -14.25
C SER A 69 -7.55 6.02 -13.10
N LYS A 70 -7.57 7.03 -12.22
CA LYS A 70 -8.52 7.10 -11.11
C LYS A 70 -9.96 6.95 -11.60
N GLY A 71 -10.78 6.24 -10.85
CA GLY A 71 -12.23 6.15 -11.07
C GLY A 71 -12.92 7.51 -11.01
N LEU A 72 -14.10 7.63 -11.61
CA LEU A 72 -14.89 8.86 -11.56
C LEU A 72 -15.31 9.21 -10.13
N ASP A 73 -15.70 8.21 -9.34
CA ASP A 73 -16.03 8.36 -7.92
C ASP A 73 -14.75 8.36 -7.09
N ALA A 74 -14.28 9.55 -6.71
CA ALA A 74 -13.06 9.73 -5.94
C ALA A 74 -13.09 9.01 -4.56
N ASN A 75 -14.29 8.84 -3.96
CA ASN A 75 -14.44 8.14 -2.69
C ASN A 75 -14.35 6.62 -2.83
N LYS A 76 -14.45 6.12 -4.07
CA LYS A 76 -14.43 4.68 -4.40
C LYS A 76 -13.28 4.29 -5.30
N ASP A 77 -12.40 5.24 -5.64
CA ASP A 77 -11.25 4.99 -6.48
C ASP A 77 -10.40 3.83 -5.96
N GLN A 78 -10.16 2.85 -6.83
CA GLN A 78 -9.39 1.65 -6.55
C GLN A 78 -8.12 1.54 -7.39
N SER A 79 -7.75 2.60 -8.09
CA SER A 79 -6.54 2.63 -8.92
C SER A 79 -5.26 2.29 -8.13
N TYR A 80 -5.24 2.68 -6.84
CA TYR A 80 -4.12 2.38 -5.93
C TYR A 80 -3.80 0.89 -5.81
N VAL A 81 -4.81 0.02 -5.73
CA VAL A 81 -4.57 -1.44 -5.52
C VAL A 81 -4.32 -2.19 -6.82
N LEU A 82 -4.25 -1.49 -7.96
CA LEU A 82 -4.10 -2.05 -9.30
C LEU A 82 -2.70 -1.82 -9.90
N TRP A 83 -1.81 -1.12 -9.21
CA TRP A 83 -0.48 -0.79 -9.74
C TRP A 83 0.34 -2.02 -10.13
N GLY A 84 0.13 -3.16 -9.45
CA GLY A 84 0.89 -4.40 -9.70
C GLY A 84 0.42 -5.18 -10.93
N VAL A 85 -0.71 -4.84 -11.56
CA VAL A 85 -1.24 -5.57 -12.72
C VAL A 85 -0.38 -5.33 -13.96
N SER A 86 0.05 -6.41 -14.61
CA SER A 86 0.94 -6.36 -15.77
C SER A 86 0.27 -5.73 -17.01
N GLN A 87 1.08 -5.24 -17.95
CA GLN A 87 0.60 -4.68 -19.22
C GLN A 87 -0.17 -5.72 -20.05
N GLU A 88 0.26 -6.97 -20.03
CA GLU A 88 -0.45 -8.09 -20.67
C GLU A 88 -1.87 -8.22 -20.12
N CYS A 89 -1.99 -8.33 -18.78
CA CYS A 89 -3.28 -8.41 -18.12
C CYS A 89 -4.16 -7.18 -18.38
N LEU A 90 -3.57 -5.98 -18.30
CA LEU A 90 -4.30 -4.73 -18.53
C LEU A 90 -4.82 -4.61 -19.97
N SER A 91 -4.08 -5.11 -20.95
CA SER A 91 -4.50 -5.06 -22.36
C SER A 91 -5.79 -5.83 -22.62
N ARG A 92 -6.12 -6.79 -21.74
CA ARG A 92 -7.30 -7.67 -21.80
C ARG A 92 -8.28 -7.41 -20.63
N THR A 93 -8.25 -6.22 -20.06
CA THR A 93 -9.08 -5.85 -18.90
C THR A 93 -10.13 -4.82 -19.28
N MET A 94 -11.32 -4.95 -18.67
CA MET A 94 -12.38 -3.94 -18.69
C MET A 94 -12.80 -3.56 -17.26
N PHE A 95 -13.02 -2.26 -17.03
CA PHE A 95 -13.57 -1.70 -15.79
C PHE A 95 -14.94 -1.04 -16.06
N PRO A 96 -16.02 -1.81 -16.18
CA PRO A 96 -17.32 -1.28 -16.60
C PRO A 96 -17.91 -0.22 -15.66
N VAL A 97 -17.53 -0.27 -14.37
CA VAL A 97 -18.07 0.65 -13.35
C VAL A 97 -17.21 1.89 -13.09
N GLY A 98 -16.03 1.97 -13.71
CA GLY A 98 -15.07 3.05 -13.47
C GLY A 98 -15.56 4.46 -13.83
N MET A 99 -16.53 4.55 -14.73
CA MET A 99 -17.15 5.79 -15.21
C MET A 99 -18.40 6.20 -14.43
N PHE A 100 -18.72 5.52 -13.33
CA PHE A 100 -19.94 5.77 -12.58
C PHE A 100 -19.64 6.08 -11.11
N HIS A 101 -20.51 6.88 -10.50
CA HIS A 101 -20.57 7.00 -9.04
C HIS A 101 -21.25 5.79 -8.41
N LYS A 102 -20.81 5.35 -7.25
CA LYS A 102 -21.36 4.18 -6.55
C LYS A 102 -22.86 4.21 -6.34
N PRO A 103 -23.50 5.35 -5.98
CA PRO A 103 -24.97 5.41 -5.88
C PRO A 103 -25.69 5.07 -7.18
N ALA A 104 -25.16 5.49 -8.35
CA ALA A 104 -25.74 5.18 -9.65
C ALA A 104 -25.69 3.66 -9.93
N ILE A 105 -24.55 3.00 -9.65
CA ILE A 105 -24.43 1.54 -9.79
C ILE A 105 -25.41 0.82 -8.85
N LYS A 106 -25.57 1.28 -7.61
CA LYS A 106 -26.57 0.71 -6.68
C LYS A 106 -28.00 0.89 -7.22
N GLN A 107 -28.32 2.01 -7.85
CA GLN A 107 -29.63 2.22 -8.45
C GLN A 107 -29.85 1.31 -9.65
N MET A 108 -28.90 1.20 -10.58
CA MET A 108 -28.96 0.26 -11.70
C MET A 108 -29.19 -1.18 -11.22
N ALA A 109 -28.50 -1.61 -10.15
CA ALA A 109 -28.69 -2.94 -9.58
C ALA A 109 -30.12 -3.15 -9.04
N ARG A 110 -30.74 -2.13 -8.39
CA ARG A 110 -32.15 -2.19 -7.96
C ARG A 110 -33.09 -2.30 -9.14
N ASP A 111 -32.90 -1.48 -10.17
CA ASP A 111 -33.73 -1.44 -11.36
C ASP A 111 -33.69 -2.77 -12.13
N MET A 112 -32.57 -3.48 -12.03
CA MET A 112 -32.37 -4.82 -12.59
C MET A 112 -32.85 -5.96 -11.65
N GLY A 113 -33.43 -5.64 -10.49
CA GLY A 113 -33.96 -6.61 -9.53
C GLY A 113 -32.96 -7.14 -8.50
N TYR A 114 -31.70 -6.68 -8.50
CA TYR A 114 -30.66 -7.10 -7.54
C TYR A 114 -30.68 -6.26 -6.25
N VAL A 115 -31.83 -6.16 -5.60
CA VAL A 115 -32.08 -5.28 -4.44
C VAL A 115 -31.19 -5.64 -3.26
N GLU A 116 -30.99 -6.92 -2.96
CA GLU A 116 -30.14 -7.38 -1.87
C GLU A 116 -28.68 -6.99 -2.08
N LEU A 117 -28.17 -7.16 -3.30
CA LEU A 117 -26.80 -6.76 -3.65
C LEU A 117 -26.60 -5.25 -3.55
N ALA A 118 -27.60 -4.47 -4.00
CA ALA A 118 -27.57 -3.03 -3.91
C ALA A 118 -27.51 -2.51 -2.46
N ASN A 119 -28.13 -3.23 -1.52
CA ASN A 119 -28.21 -2.88 -0.11
C ASN A 119 -27.07 -3.50 0.73
N LYS A 120 -26.29 -4.42 0.17
CA LYS A 120 -25.17 -5.05 0.87
C LYS A 120 -24.19 -4.00 1.39
N ALA A 121 -23.80 -4.16 2.66
CA ALA A 121 -22.75 -3.33 3.27
C ALA A 121 -21.40 -3.53 2.57
N GLU A 122 -20.60 -2.49 2.55
CA GLU A 122 -19.25 -2.56 1.98
C GLU A 122 -18.30 -3.20 2.98
N SER A 123 -17.45 -4.10 2.49
CA SER A 123 -16.37 -4.69 3.29
C SER A 123 -15.14 -3.81 3.19
N TYR A 124 -14.62 -3.37 4.34
CA TYR A 124 -13.40 -2.56 4.44
C TYR A 124 -12.23 -3.36 5.04
N GLU A 125 -12.50 -4.59 5.48
CA GLU A 125 -11.56 -5.44 6.18
C GLU A 125 -10.79 -6.35 5.22
N ILE A 126 -9.68 -6.92 5.72
CA ILE A 126 -8.91 -7.94 5.00
C ILE A 126 -9.79 -9.18 4.87
N CYS A 127 -10.09 -9.60 3.65
CA CYS A 127 -11.13 -10.61 3.36
C CYS A 127 -10.88 -11.98 4.00
N PHE A 128 -9.63 -12.34 4.31
CA PHE A 128 -9.27 -13.59 4.98
C PHE A 128 -9.00 -13.44 6.49
N VAL A 129 -9.22 -12.23 7.05
CA VAL A 129 -9.21 -11.92 8.49
C VAL A 129 -10.57 -11.34 8.88
N PRO A 130 -11.64 -12.15 8.86
CA PRO A 130 -13.01 -11.65 8.97
C PRO A 130 -13.35 -11.08 10.35
N ASP A 131 -12.61 -11.46 11.38
CA ASP A 131 -12.70 -10.98 12.75
C ASP A 131 -11.92 -9.68 12.98
N ASN A 132 -11.25 -9.16 11.95
CA ASN A 132 -10.36 -7.99 11.99
C ASN A 132 -9.24 -8.13 13.04
N ASP A 133 -8.95 -9.37 13.46
CA ASP A 133 -7.86 -9.70 14.40
C ASP A 133 -6.67 -10.32 13.64
N TYR A 134 -5.89 -9.48 12.98
CA TYR A 134 -4.68 -9.94 12.29
C TYR A 134 -3.64 -10.56 13.24
N ARG A 135 -3.62 -10.12 14.51
CA ARG A 135 -2.72 -10.68 15.53
C ARG A 135 -3.10 -12.13 15.85
N GLY A 136 -4.39 -12.38 16.08
CA GLY A 136 -4.91 -13.74 16.25
C GLY A 136 -4.71 -14.58 15.00
N PHE A 137 -4.84 -13.98 13.80
CA PHE A 137 -4.54 -14.67 12.54
C PHE A 137 -3.07 -15.11 12.48
N LEU A 138 -2.10 -14.24 12.80
CA LEU A 138 -0.68 -14.60 12.83
C LEU A 138 -0.40 -15.74 13.82
N LYS A 139 -0.97 -15.67 15.03
CA LYS A 139 -0.82 -16.71 16.06
C LYS A 139 -1.34 -18.08 15.62
N ARG A 140 -2.44 -18.10 14.85
CA ARG A 140 -3.04 -19.35 14.32
C ARG A 140 -2.23 -19.94 13.16
N ASN A 141 -1.52 -19.10 12.39
CA ASN A 141 -0.80 -19.52 11.19
C ASN A 141 0.70 -19.74 11.41
N VAL A 142 1.27 -19.28 12.54
CA VAL A 142 2.70 -19.44 12.85
C VAL A 142 2.84 -20.17 14.18
N GLU A 143 3.27 -21.42 14.10
CA GLU A 143 3.44 -22.27 15.29
C GLU A 143 4.50 -21.70 16.25
N GLY A 144 4.13 -21.57 17.53
CA GLY A 144 5.02 -21.07 18.57
C GLY A 144 5.40 -19.60 18.44
N LEU A 145 4.65 -18.79 17.65
CA LEU A 145 4.97 -17.39 17.43
C LEU A 145 5.06 -16.62 18.76
N GLU A 146 4.06 -16.78 19.64
CA GLU A 146 4.03 -16.02 20.89
C GLU A 146 5.28 -16.30 21.75
N GLN A 147 5.67 -17.57 21.89
CA GLN A 147 6.84 -17.94 22.67
C GLN A 147 8.16 -17.40 22.07
N LYS A 148 8.23 -17.29 20.73
CA LYS A 148 9.42 -16.80 20.03
C LYS A 148 9.60 -15.30 20.15
N VAL A 149 8.52 -14.52 20.24
CA VAL A 149 8.56 -13.05 20.20
C VAL A 149 8.09 -12.36 21.48
N ASP A 150 7.66 -13.10 22.51
CA ASP A 150 7.20 -12.51 23.76
C ASP A 150 8.34 -11.80 24.52
N GLY A 151 7.97 -10.83 25.34
CA GLY A 151 8.88 -10.11 26.23
C GLY A 151 9.80 -9.09 25.56
N GLY A 152 9.53 -8.70 24.33
CA GLY A 152 10.24 -7.63 23.63
C GLY A 152 10.10 -6.28 24.33
N ASN A 153 10.94 -5.32 23.97
CA ASN A 153 10.99 -4.01 24.60
C ASN A 153 10.35 -2.91 23.76
N PHE A 154 9.49 -2.09 24.36
CA PHE A 154 9.30 -0.72 23.90
C PHE A 154 10.47 0.14 24.35
N VAL A 155 11.02 0.91 23.40
CA VAL A 155 12.08 1.89 23.69
C VAL A 155 11.68 3.26 23.12
N ASP A 156 12.29 4.32 23.65
CA ASP A 156 12.23 5.65 23.00
C ASP A 156 13.29 5.77 21.89
N LEU A 157 13.38 6.95 21.28
CA LEU A 157 14.34 7.23 20.20
C LEU A 157 15.81 7.19 20.65
N GLU A 158 16.06 7.37 21.96
CA GLU A 158 17.38 7.27 22.59
C GLU A 158 17.72 5.85 23.05
N GLY A 159 16.81 4.88 22.84
CA GLY A 159 16.98 3.48 23.21
C GLY A 159 16.67 3.15 24.68
N LYS A 160 16.11 4.08 25.45
CA LYS A 160 15.68 3.83 26.84
C LYS A 160 14.44 2.96 26.84
N VAL A 161 14.45 1.90 27.67
CA VAL A 161 13.32 0.99 27.80
C VAL A 161 12.15 1.70 28.50
N LEU A 162 11.01 1.67 27.84
CA LEU A 162 9.73 2.25 28.29
C LEU A 162 8.77 1.19 28.85
N GLY A 163 8.95 -0.08 28.49
CA GLY A 163 8.08 -1.18 28.90
C GLY A 163 8.30 -2.44 28.08
N LYS A 164 7.45 -3.43 28.30
CA LYS A 164 7.46 -4.70 27.57
C LYS A 164 6.29 -4.80 26.61
N HIS A 165 6.45 -5.57 25.52
CA HIS A 165 5.39 -5.88 24.57
C HIS A 165 5.32 -7.40 24.29
N HIS A 166 4.23 -7.84 23.65
CA HIS A 166 3.95 -9.24 23.37
C HIS A 166 4.53 -9.75 22.04
N GLY A 167 5.39 -8.99 21.40
CA GLY A 167 6.04 -9.38 20.14
C GLY A 167 5.91 -8.29 19.06
N TYR A 168 7.04 -7.99 18.40
CA TYR A 168 7.11 -6.95 17.39
C TYR A 168 6.14 -7.16 16.19
N PRO A 169 5.78 -8.40 15.75
CA PRO A 169 4.89 -8.56 14.61
C PRO A 169 3.45 -8.07 14.86
N PHE A 170 3.11 -7.81 16.11
CA PHE A 170 1.80 -7.32 16.51
C PHE A 170 1.67 -5.80 16.49
N TYR A 171 2.66 -5.11 15.92
CA TYR A 171 2.71 -3.65 15.82
C TYR A 171 2.93 -3.19 14.37
N THR A 172 2.48 -1.97 14.09
CA THR A 172 2.59 -1.37 12.75
C THR A 172 3.05 0.09 12.91
N ILE A 173 3.91 0.57 12.03
CA ILE A 173 4.36 1.97 12.04
C ILE A 173 3.16 2.92 11.94
N GLY A 174 3.14 3.95 12.80
CA GLY A 174 2.03 4.88 12.97
C GLY A 174 0.94 4.41 13.95
N GLN A 175 1.04 3.19 14.49
CA GLN A 175 0.08 2.70 15.49
C GLN A 175 0.18 3.49 16.79
N ARG A 176 -0.98 4.00 17.26
CA ARG A 176 -1.13 4.70 18.54
C ARG A 176 -1.89 3.88 19.59
N LYS A 177 -2.94 3.17 19.15
CA LYS A 177 -3.83 2.41 20.05
C LYS A 177 -3.34 0.98 20.23
N GLY A 178 -3.70 0.36 21.36
CA GLY A 178 -3.40 -1.06 21.61
C GLY A 178 -1.93 -1.35 21.85
N LEU A 179 -1.16 -0.39 22.39
CA LEU A 179 0.22 -0.60 22.82
C LEU A 179 0.30 -1.37 24.15
N GLY A 180 -0.79 -1.37 24.96
CA GLY A 180 -0.86 -2.12 26.21
C GLY A 180 -0.13 -1.47 27.39
N VAL A 181 0.49 -0.30 27.20
CA VAL A 181 1.22 0.45 28.23
C VAL A 181 0.76 1.90 28.24
N ALA A 182 0.66 2.49 29.44
CA ALA A 182 0.30 3.90 29.61
C ALA A 182 1.60 4.75 29.72
N PHE A 183 1.78 5.67 28.77
CA PHE A 183 2.98 6.52 28.69
C PHE A 183 2.77 7.95 29.20
N GLY A 184 1.55 8.29 29.70
CA GLY A 184 1.20 9.64 30.15
C GLY A 184 1.01 10.67 29.04
N LYS A 185 1.45 10.38 27.82
CA LYS A 185 1.28 11.16 26.59
C LYS A 185 1.01 10.25 25.38
N PRO A 186 0.45 10.77 24.29
CA PRO A 186 0.30 9.99 23.06
C PRO A 186 1.66 9.53 22.52
N MET A 187 1.82 8.21 22.34
CA MET A 187 3.00 7.61 21.73
C MET A 187 2.59 6.82 20.48
N PHE A 188 3.49 6.76 19.51
CA PHE A 188 3.28 6.11 18.22
C PHE A 188 4.44 5.15 17.95
N VAL A 189 4.17 4.07 17.26
CA VAL A 189 5.21 3.18 16.75
C VAL A 189 5.94 3.89 15.61
N VAL A 190 7.22 4.16 15.78
CA VAL A 190 8.07 4.86 14.81
C VAL A 190 8.92 3.90 14.02
N GLU A 191 9.50 2.88 14.68
CA GLU A 191 10.34 1.85 14.07
C GLU A 191 10.07 0.48 14.70
N ILE A 192 10.37 -0.57 13.95
CA ILE A 192 10.27 -1.96 14.40
C ILE A 192 11.58 -2.65 14.04
N HIS A 193 12.23 -3.26 15.02
CA HIS A 193 13.49 -3.98 14.87
C HIS A 193 13.30 -5.46 15.22
N PRO A 194 13.04 -6.33 14.22
CA PRO A 194 12.78 -7.76 14.43
C PRO A 194 13.95 -8.49 15.12
N GLU A 195 15.18 -8.15 14.74
CA GLU A 195 16.41 -8.82 15.17
C GLU A 195 16.60 -8.70 16.70
N THR A 196 16.12 -7.62 17.27
CA THR A 196 16.24 -7.35 18.73
C THR A 196 14.91 -7.45 19.45
N ASN A 197 13.83 -7.84 18.74
CA ASN A 197 12.46 -7.83 19.25
C ASN A 197 12.12 -6.51 19.94
N THR A 198 12.40 -5.40 19.25
CA THR A 198 12.23 -4.04 19.79
C THR A 198 11.25 -3.22 18.95
N VAL A 199 10.40 -2.47 19.62
CA VAL A 199 9.48 -1.51 19.02
C VAL A 199 9.83 -0.11 19.55
N VAL A 200 10.24 0.78 18.65
CA VAL A 200 10.58 2.16 18.97
C VAL A 200 9.34 3.02 18.99
N LEU A 201 9.16 3.77 20.07
CA LEU A 201 8.04 4.68 20.26
C LEU A 201 8.53 6.14 20.24
N GLY A 202 7.75 7.00 19.60
CA GLY A 202 7.99 8.44 19.52
C GLY A 202 6.69 9.25 19.55
N GLU A 203 6.82 10.55 19.41
CA GLU A 203 5.70 11.47 19.25
C GLU A 203 5.22 11.49 17.77
N GLU A 204 4.12 12.13 17.49
CA GLU A 204 3.55 12.19 16.12
C GLU A 204 4.53 12.77 15.09
N LYS A 205 5.27 13.84 15.47
CA LYS A 205 6.30 14.46 14.63
C LYS A 205 7.46 13.54 14.24
N ASP A 206 7.72 12.51 15.06
CA ASP A 206 8.80 11.56 14.84
C ASP A 206 8.45 10.53 13.76
N LEU A 207 7.19 10.52 13.28
CA LEU A 207 6.73 9.72 12.13
C LEU A 207 7.02 10.38 10.78
N ASP A 208 7.34 11.67 10.75
CA ASP A 208 7.50 12.43 9.51
C ASP A 208 8.78 12.06 8.79
N ARG A 209 8.66 11.86 7.47
CA ARG A 209 9.77 11.53 6.56
C ARG A 209 9.68 12.36 5.29
N ASN A 210 10.83 12.77 4.78
CA ASN A 210 10.91 13.58 3.56
C ASN A 210 11.12 12.75 2.31
N GLY A 211 11.36 11.45 2.44
CA GLY A 211 11.53 10.59 1.29
C GLY A 211 11.51 9.10 1.62
N MET A 212 11.54 8.31 0.55
CA MET A 212 11.56 6.85 0.64
C MET A 212 12.20 6.22 -0.58
N TRP A 213 12.60 4.95 -0.42
CA TRP A 213 13.02 4.07 -1.49
C TRP A 213 11.95 3.04 -1.78
N VAL A 214 11.64 2.89 -3.06
CA VAL A 214 10.62 1.97 -3.57
C VAL A 214 11.25 1.03 -4.58
N GLY A 215 10.95 -0.25 -4.47
CA GLY A 215 11.41 -1.27 -5.42
C GLY A 215 10.31 -2.28 -5.73
N LYS A 216 10.65 -3.42 -6.34
CA LYS A 216 9.67 -4.34 -6.93
C LYS A 216 8.67 -3.57 -7.81
N LEU A 217 9.21 -2.77 -8.72
CA LEU A 217 8.47 -1.81 -9.51
C LEU A 217 7.59 -2.48 -10.58
N ASN A 218 6.41 -1.92 -10.80
CA ASN A 218 5.62 -2.14 -12.02
C ASN A 218 5.21 -0.78 -12.59
N MET A 219 5.77 -0.44 -13.76
CA MET A 219 5.56 0.83 -14.42
C MET A 219 4.45 0.68 -15.46
N GLN A 220 3.40 1.50 -15.36
CA GLN A 220 2.23 1.41 -16.24
C GLN A 220 2.27 2.43 -17.38
N LYS A 221 2.38 3.71 -17.06
CA LYS A 221 2.34 4.79 -18.06
C LYS A 221 3.63 4.86 -18.89
N TYR A 222 4.75 4.72 -18.26
CA TYR A 222 6.08 4.68 -18.87
C TYR A 222 6.68 3.29 -18.74
N GLU A 223 7.53 2.90 -19.65
CA GLU A 223 8.35 1.70 -19.50
C GLU A 223 9.48 1.96 -18.48
N THR A 224 10.12 3.09 -18.63
CA THR A 224 11.10 3.66 -17.69
C THR A 224 10.82 5.15 -17.53
N LEU A 225 11.15 5.71 -16.37
CA LEU A 225 10.98 7.16 -16.17
C LEU A 225 11.91 7.96 -17.07
N PRO A 226 11.43 9.03 -17.71
CA PRO A 226 12.24 9.87 -18.61
C PRO A 226 13.24 10.77 -17.85
N GLY A 227 13.52 10.49 -16.59
CA GLY A 227 14.34 11.27 -15.69
C GLY A 227 13.62 11.52 -14.37
N ALA A 228 13.89 12.65 -13.72
CA ALA A 228 13.14 13.08 -12.56
C ALA A 228 11.73 13.57 -12.98
N VAL A 229 10.69 13.02 -12.37
CA VAL A 229 9.28 13.31 -12.72
C VAL A 229 8.55 13.83 -11.49
N ASN A 230 7.75 14.88 -11.66
CA ASN A 230 6.83 15.34 -10.63
C ASN A 230 5.63 14.38 -10.57
N ALA A 231 5.33 13.89 -9.38
CA ALA A 231 4.25 12.95 -9.14
C ALA A 231 3.48 13.28 -7.87
N LEU A 232 2.21 12.91 -7.83
CA LEU A 232 1.48 12.76 -6.58
C LEU A 232 1.71 11.34 -6.07
N THR A 233 2.37 11.17 -4.93
CA THR A 233 2.72 9.85 -4.39
C THR A 233 1.85 9.48 -3.20
N LYS A 234 1.17 8.33 -3.29
CA LYS A 234 0.41 7.72 -2.18
C LYS A 234 1.24 6.61 -1.54
N VAL A 235 1.32 6.62 -0.20
CA VAL A 235 2.09 5.64 0.59
C VAL A 235 1.20 4.59 1.30
N ARG A 236 -0.11 4.70 1.17
CA ARG A 236 -1.14 3.74 1.63
C ARG A 236 -2.48 4.06 0.96
N TYR A 237 -3.41 3.13 0.97
CA TYR A 237 -4.70 3.25 0.25
C TYR A 237 -5.46 4.54 0.61
N LYS A 238 -5.61 4.83 1.91
CA LYS A 238 -6.36 6.02 2.40
C LYS A 238 -5.55 7.32 2.39
N HIS A 239 -4.27 7.29 2.00
CA HIS A 239 -3.49 8.51 1.86
C HIS A 239 -3.98 9.31 0.64
N GLU A 240 -4.16 10.60 0.78
CA GLU A 240 -4.62 11.44 -0.34
C GLU A 240 -3.55 11.61 -1.41
N GLY A 241 -2.30 11.47 -1.03
CA GLY A 241 -1.10 11.66 -1.82
C GLY A 241 -0.39 12.95 -1.46
N GLU A 242 0.93 12.96 -1.58
CA GLU A 242 1.78 14.14 -1.41
C GLU A 242 2.58 14.38 -2.68
N SER A 243 2.77 15.64 -3.02
CA SER A 243 3.60 16.07 -4.14
C SER A 243 5.04 15.63 -3.92
N SER A 244 5.64 15.05 -4.95
CA SER A 244 6.98 14.47 -4.85
C SER A 244 7.72 14.55 -6.18
N ILE A 245 9.04 14.45 -6.10
CA ILE A 245 9.90 14.14 -7.24
C ILE A 245 10.25 12.66 -7.14
N ILE A 246 9.99 11.92 -8.21
CA ILE A 246 10.38 10.52 -8.34
C ILE A 246 11.51 10.40 -9.36
N THR A 247 12.54 9.66 -8.99
CA THR A 247 13.71 9.42 -9.86
C THR A 247 14.03 7.94 -9.86
N GLN A 248 14.09 7.34 -11.05
CA GLN A 248 14.47 5.94 -11.17
C GLN A 248 16.00 5.84 -11.11
N ILE A 249 16.47 4.98 -10.21
CA ILE A 249 17.89 4.66 -10.01
C ILE A 249 17.98 3.12 -10.03
N GLU A 250 18.47 2.58 -11.13
CA GLU A 250 18.51 1.14 -11.40
C GLU A 250 17.12 0.51 -11.30
N ASP A 251 16.95 -0.47 -10.41
CA ASP A 251 15.71 -1.21 -10.15
C ASP A 251 14.82 -0.57 -9.08
N ARG A 252 15.16 0.67 -8.63
CA ARG A 252 14.45 1.38 -7.56
C ARG A 252 14.01 2.77 -7.99
N ILE A 253 13.03 3.30 -7.26
CA ILE A 253 12.65 4.71 -7.34
C ILE A 253 12.99 5.38 -6.01
N LYS A 254 13.76 6.46 -6.09
CA LYS A 254 13.90 7.45 -5.03
C LYS A 254 12.73 8.41 -5.08
N VAL A 255 12.02 8.56 -3.97
CA VAL A 255 10.92 9.52 -3.82
C VAL A 255 11.36 10.60 -2.85
N GLU A 256 11.26 11.86 -3.26
CA GLU A 256 11.53 13.04 -2.44
C GLU A 256 10.26 13.87 -2.35
N PHE A 257 9.66 13.94 -1.16
CA PHE A 257 8.41 14.65 -0.93
C PHE A 257 8.63 16.15 -0.78
N MET A 258 7.65 16.95 -1.25
CA MET A 258 7.66 18.41 -1.08
C MET A 258 7.31 18.84 0.35
N ALA A 259 6.47 18.08 1.04
CA ALA A 259 6.19 18.22 2.46
C ALA A 259 6.39 16.86 3.16
N PRO A 260 6.73 16.84 4.47
CA PRO A 260 6.90 15.60 5.20
C PRO A 260 5.64 14.73 5.17
N VAL A 261 5.81 13.42 5.01
CA VAL A 261 4.75 12.42 5.03
C VAL A 261 4.88 11.55 6.26
N SER A 262 3.81 11.46 7.01
CA SER A 262 3.76 10.71 8.25
C SER A 262 3.52 9.21 8.04
N ALA A 263 4.19 8.39 8.85
CA ALA A 263 4.00 6.94 8.94
C ALA A 263 4.22 6.21 7.60
N ILE A 264 5.34 6.47 6.95
CA ILE A 264 5.80 5.69 5.79
C ILE A 264 6.29 4.33 6.27
N ALA A 265 5.51 3.28 6.00
CA ALA A 265 5.76 1.93 6.49
C ALA A 265 6.39 1.04 5.42
N PRO A 266 7.58 0.44 5.64
CA PRO A 266 8.13 -0.60 4.79
C PRO A 266 7.14 -1.77 4.62
N GLY A 267 7.11 -2.36 3.42
CA GLY A 267 6.15 -3.42 3.04
C GLY A 267 4.86 -2.89 2.41
N GLN A 268 4.47 -1.64 2.71
CA GLN A 268 3.35 -0.99 2.04
C GLN A 268 3.68 -0.64 0.59
N SER A 269 2.64 -0.42 -0.21
CA SER A 269 2.79 0.05 -1.59
C SER A 269 2.98 1.56 -1.65
N ALA A 270 3.87 1.99 -2.54
CA ALA A 270 3.90 3.36 -3.06
C ALA A 270 3.30 3.37 -4.46
N VAL A 271 2.39 4.31 -4.73
CA VAL A 271 1.78 4.47 -6.06
C VAL A 271 1.93 5.91 -6.52
N PHE A 272 2.45 6.06 -7.73
CA PHE A 272 2.79 7.33 -8.34
C PHE A 272 1.73 7.74 -9.35
N TYR A 273 1.26 8.97 -9.27
CA TYR A 273 0.25 9.51 -10.16
C TYR A 273 0.75 10.76 -10.90
N GLU A 274 0.40 10.84 -12.17
CA GLU A 274 0.47 12.05 -12.97
C GLU A 274 -0.96 12.47 -13.33
N GLY A 275 -1.45 13.53 -12.71
CA GLY A 275 -2.86 13.89 -12.79
C GLY A 275 -3.77 12.77 -12.24
N LYS A 276 -4.55 12.13 -13.13
CA LYS A 276 -5.40 10.99 -12.78
C LYS A 276 -4.75 9.64 -13.07
N ASP A 277 -3.66 9.61 -13.84
CA ASP A 277 -3.04 8.40 -14.35
C ASP A 277 -2.07 7.80 -13.34
N VAL A 278 -2.09 6.48 -13.25
CA VAL A 278 -1.07 5.74 -12.52
C VAL A 278 0.20 5.67 -13.39
N ILE A 279 1.26 6.33 -12.95
CA ILE A 279 2.60 6.18 -13.56
C ILE A 279 3.10 4.75 -13.35
N GLY A 280 2.95 4.26 -12.14
CA GLY A 280 3.35 2.95 -11.67
C GLY A 280 3.33 2.89 -10.16
N GLY A 281 3.93 1.85 -9.62
CA GLY A 281 4.06 1.67 -8.18
C GLY A 281 5.12 0.64 -7.82
N GLY A 282 5.27 0.41 -6.53
CA GLY A 282 6.20 -0.56 -5.99
C GLY A 282 6.02 -0.74 -4.49
N ILE A 283 6.88 -1.54 -3.90
CA ILE A 283 6.91 -1.78 -2.45
C ILE A 283 7.90 -0.81 -1.80
N ILE A 284 7.49 -0.19 -0.70
CA ILE A 284 8.34 0.68 0.12
C ILE A 284 9.36 -0.20 0.85
N PHE A 285 10.65 0.04 0.64
CA PHE A 285 11.74 -0.66 1.32
C PHE A 285 12.20 0.06 2.56
N SER A 286 12.39 1.38 2.45
CA SER A 286 12.87 2.23 3.54
C SER A 286 12.40 3.66 3.35
N ASN A 287 12.49 4.44 4.41
CA ASN A 287 12.26 5.88 4.41
C ASN A 287 13.50 6.61 4.91
N PHE A 288 13.58 7.92 4.65
CA PHE A 288 14.69 8.76 5.09
C PHE A 288 14.24 10.21 5.30
N ASN A 289 15.05 10.95 6.06
CA ASN A 289 14.95 12.40 6.14
C ASN A 289 16.09 13.02 5.36
N ILE A 290 15.77 13.99 4.51
CA ILE A 290 16.74 14.83 3.84
C ILE A 290 17.13 15.90 4.87
N ALA A 291 18.42 16.02 5.19
CA ALA A 291 18.90 17.15 5.98
C ALA A 291 18.45 18.47 5.30
N PRO A 292 17.95 19.45 6.06
CA PRO A 292 17.63 20.75 5.48
C PRO A 292 18.86 21.22 4.70
N LYS A 293 18.70 21.52 3.40
CA LYS A 293 19.75 22.25 2.67
C LYS A 293 19.91 23.55 3.42
N ASP A 294 21.08 23.76 3.98
CA ASP A 294 21.44 25.04 4.58
C ASP A 294 20.98 26.13 3.63
N SER A 295 20.17 27.04 4.15
CA SER A 295 19.67 28.17 3.41
C SER A 295 20.88 28.85 2.77
N VAL A 296 20.98 28.76 1.44
CA VAL A 296 21.97 29.49 0.67
C VAL A 296 21.78 30.95 1.04
N THR A 297 22.69 31.46 1.84
CA THR A 297 22.82 32.86 2.17
C THR A 297 22.78 33.62 0.86
N LYS A 298 21.73 34.43 0.67
CA LYS A 298 21.72 35.45 -0.36
C LYS A 298 22.84 36.46 0.01
N GLU A 299 24.02 36.22 -0.46
CA GLU A 299 24.98 37.33 -0.59
C GLU A 299 24.42 38.32 -1.60
N LEU A 300 23.87 39.38 -1.06
CA LEU A 300 23.62 40.62 -1.79
C LEU A 300 24.94 41.10 -2.35
N VAL A 301 25.17 40.89 -3.63
CA VAL A 301 26.20 41.64 -4.37
C VAL A 301 25.61 43.02 -4.62
N HIS A 302 26.00 43.98 -3.80
CA HIS A 302 25.98 45.38 -4.15
C HIS A 302 27.21 45.63 -5.02
N VAL A 303 27.00 45.97 -6.30
CA VAL A 303 27.78 46.94 -7.09
C VAL A 303 26.83 47.52 -8.14
#